data_fa354ad41fd89116ea197efc4ab009a8
#
_entry.id   fa354ad41fd89116ea197efc4ab009a8
#
_cell.length_a   1.000
_cell.length_b   1.000
_cell.length_c   1.000
_cell.angle_alpha   90.00
_cell.angle_beta   90.00
_cell.angle_gamma   90.00
#
_symmetry.space_group_name_H-M   'P 1'
#
loop_
_entity.id
_entity.type
_entity.pdbx_description
1 polymer ?
#
loop_
_entity_poly.entity_id
_entity_poly.type
_entity_poly.pdbx_seq_one_letter_code
_entity_poly.pdbx_strand_id
1 'polypeptide(L)'
;MSDKWIFLNDRFVKKEEAVVSVYDHGFLYGDGVFEGIRMYSGNVFRLDDHIKRLYESAHSIMLEIPFTKEELSELIVETLKKNEFNDAYIRVVVSRGVGDLGLSPFTCHNPGVIIIAEPLALFPKELYETGIEVVSVPSRRNRSDVLSPKVKSLNYLNNILVKIEASLAGASEALMMNDQGYIAEGSGDNVFIVKDGIIKTPPGYIGALEGITRNVIIELAKQQGFDIREDVFTRHDVYTADEVFLTGTAAEVIAVVKVDGRKIGDGQPGEVTKQLLTGFRNAVTKDGTKVYEESHIQVS
;
A
#
# COMPACT_ATOMS: atom_id res chain seq x y z
N MET A 1 12.63 -25.72 -0.69
CA MET A 1 11.73 -24.67 -1.24
C MET A 1 10.45 -24.75 -0.44
N SER A 2 9.92 -23.66 0.06
CA SER A 2 8.74 -23.70 0.93
C SER A 2 7.52 -24.04 0.10
N ASP A 3 6.80 -25.09 0.53
CA ASP A 3 5.62 -25.67 -0.10
C ASP A 3 4.39 -24.73 0.08
N LYS A 4 4.49 -23.51 -0.46
CA LYS A 4 3.51 -22.44 -0.27
C LYS A 4 2.26 -22.65 -1.11
N TRP A 5 1.12 -22.35 -0.51
CA TRP A 5 -0.18 -22.39 -1.16
C TRP A 5 -0.58 -20.97 -1.64
N ILE A 6 -1.09 -20.93 -2.85
CA ILE A 6 -1.67 -19.73 -3.47
C ILE A 6 -3.13 -20.05 -3.81
N PHE A 7 -4.05 -19.16 -3.49
CA PHE A 7 -5.41 -19.25 -4.04
C PHE A 7 -5.39 -18.69 -5.46
N LEU A 8 -5.86 -19.49 -6.40
CA LEU A 8 -5.92 -19.13 -7.83
C LEU A 8 -7.30 -19.46 -8.37
N ASN A 9 -8.07 -18.44 -8.68
CA ASN A 9 -9.42 -18.48 -9.24
C ASN A 9 -10.46 -19.18 -8.34
N ASP A 10 -10.43 -20.50 -8.28
CA ASP A 10 -11.43 -21.35 -7.60
C ASP A 10 -10.81 -22.39 -6.65
N ARG A 11 -9.48 -22.45 -6.57
CA ARG A 11 -8.77 -23.49 -5.82
C ARG A 11 -7.42 -23.04 -5.26
N PHE A 12 -6.93 -23.79 -4.29
CA PHE A 12 -5.56 -23.68 -3.80
C PHE A 12 -4.62 -24.54 -4.65
N VAL A 13 -3.52 -23.92 -5.09
CA VAL A 13 -2.45 -24.58 -5.87
C VAL A 13 -1.11 -24.34 -5.19
N LYS A 14 -0.11 -25.14 -5.52
CA LYS A 14 1.27 -24.87 -5.10
C LYS A 14 1.86 -23.71 -5.90
N LYS A 15 2.84 -23.01 -5.33
CA LYS A 15 3.48 -21.84 -5.93
C LYS A 15 3.94 -22.11 -7.37
N GLU A 16 4.50 -23.29 -7.63
CA GLU A 16 5.01 -23.69 -8.93
C GLU A 16 3.91 -23.95 -9.97
N GLU A 17 2.69 -24.19 -9.52
CA GLU A 17 1.50 -24.45 -10.35
C GLU A 17 0.67 -23.18 -10.57
N ALA A 18 0.98 -22.10 -9.84
CA ALA A 18 0.26 -20.85 -9.92
C ALA A 18 0.64 -20.07 -11.18
N VAL A 19 -0.01 -20.35 -12.28
CA VAL A 19 0.22 -19.74 -13.60
C VAL A 19 -1.02 -19.01 -14.10
N VAL A 20 -0.83 -17.94 -14.83
CA VAL A 20 -1.89 -17.19 -15.52
C VAL A 20 -1.75 -17.34 -17.02
N SER A 21 -2.86 -17.23 -17.74
CA SER A 21 -2.86 -17.27 -19.20
C SER A 21 -2.12 -16.05 -19.78
N VAL A 22 -1.38 -16.26 -20.87
CA VAL A 22 -0.78 -15.17 -21.65
C VAL A 22 -1.83 -14.29 -22.34
N TYR A 23 -3.09 -14.72 -22.41
CA TYR A 23 -4.24 -13.97 -22.90
C TYR A 23 -5.04 -13.28 -21.79
N ASP A 24 -4.55 -13.30 -20.54
CA ASP A 24 -5.16 -12.55 -19.45
C ASP A 24 -4.97 -11.04 -19.67
N HIS A 25 -6.05 -10.26 -19.67
CA HIS A 25 -5.99 -8.82 -19.90
C HIS A 25 -5.26 -8.07 -18.77
N GLY A 26 -5.21 -8.61 -17.56
CA GLY A 26 -4.34 -8.10 -16.51
C GLY A 26 -2.87 -8.17 -16.90
N PHE A 27 -2.45 -9.27 -17.55
CA PHE A 27 -1.10 -9.43 -18.07
C PHE A 27 -0.86 -8.59 -19.34
N LEU A 28 -1.79 -8.58 -20.30
CA LEU A 28 -1.61 -7.89 -21.57
C LEU A 28 -1.71 -6.36 -21.45
N TYR A 29 -2.62 -5.86 -20.62
CA TYR A 29 -3.02 -4.44 -20.61
C TYR A 29 -3.00 -3.80 -19.22
N GLY A 30 -2.73 -4.56 -18.16
CA GLY A 30 -2.86 -4.07 -16.80
C GLY A 30 -4.32 -3.86 -16.38
N ASP A 31 -5.28 -4.51 -17.07
CA ASP A 31 -6.70 -4.42 -16.75
C ASP A 31 -7.03 -5.31 -15.55
N GLY A 32 -7.06 -4.69 -14.39
CA GLY A 32 -7.29 -5.33 -13.11
C GLY A 32 -6.98 -4.43 -11.95
N VAL A 33 -7.23 -4.92 -10.76
CA VAL A 33 -7.03 -4.22 -9.47
C VAL A 33 -6.30 -5.10 -8.48
N PHE A 34 -5.70 -4.50 -7.46
CA PHE A 34 -5.02 -5.27 -6.44
C PHE A 34 -5.04 -4.62 -5.07
N GLU A 35 -4.77 -5.42 -4.05
CA GLU A 35 -4.50 -4.96 -2.69
C GLU A 35 -3.20 -5.53 -2.13
N GLY A 36 -2.62 -4.77 -1.22
CA GLY A 36 -1.56 -5.21 -0.34
C GLY A 36 -2.03 -5.08 1.09
N ILE A 37 -2.13 -6.20 1.79
CA ILE A 37 -2.68 -6.29 3.14
C ILE A 37 -1.61 -6.89 4.05
N ARG A 38 -1.62 -6.59 5.33
CA ARG A 38 -0.66 -7.16 6.24
C ARG A 38 -1.32 -7.84 7.44
N MET A 39 -0.76 -8.98 7.80
CA MET A 39 -1.08 -9.69 9.02
C MET A 39 0.04 -9.49 10.04
N TYR A 40 -0.33 -9.15 11.27
CA TYR A 40 0.57 -8.97 12.40
C TYR A 40 0.14 -9.90 13.54
N SER A 41 0.99 -10.84 13.94
CA SER A 41 0.73 -11.77 15.03
C SER A 41 -0.66 -12.42 14.96
N GLY A 42 -1.01 -12.96 13.78
CA GLY A 42 -2.29 -13.62 13.51
C GLY A 42 -3.49 -12.68 13.33
N ASN A 43 -3.28 -11.36 13.28
CA ASN A 43 -4.32 -10.36 13.05
C ASN A 43 -4.15 -9.71 11.66
N VAL A 44 -5.11 -9.88 10.76
CA VAL A 44 -5.13 -9.20 9.46
C VAL A 44 -5.64 -7.79 9.66
N PHE A 45 -4.71 -6.83 9.62
CA PHE A 45 -5.00 -5.44 9.94
C PHE A 45 -5.92 -4.79 8.92
N ARG A 46 -7.03 -4.19 9.38
CA ARG A 46 -7.99 -3.45 8.55
C ARG A 46 -8.45 -4.20 7.29
N LEU A 47 -8.70 -5.51 7.40
CA LEU A 47 -9.10 -6.34 6.26
C LEU A 47 -10.31 -5.76 5.53
N ASP A 48 -11.34 -5.36 6.25
CA ASP A 48 -12.60 -4.84 5.68
C ASP A 48 -12.37 -3.55 4.87
N ASP A 49 -11.49 -2.65 5.33
CA ASP A 49 -11.15 -1.41 4.62
C ASP A 49 -10.42 -1.72 3.31
N HIS A 50 -9.50 -2.69 3.31
CA HIS A 50 -8.81 -3.16 2.11
C HIS A 50 -9.77 -3.80 1.11
N ILE A 51 -10.65 -4.68 1.57
CA ILE A 51 -11.67 -5.32 0.73
C ILE A 51 -12.61 -4.27 0.15
N LYS A 52 -13.09 -3.34 0.96
CA LYS A 52 -13.91 -2.23 0.48
C LYS A 52 -13.23 -1.47 -0.66
N ARG A 53 -11.97 -1.06 -0.49
CA ARG A 53 -11.22 -0.32 -1.53
C ARG A 53 -10.95 -1.15 -2.78
N LEU A 54 -10.72 -2.46 -2.65
CA LEU A 54 -10.58 -3.37 -3.78
C LEU A 54 -11.86 -3.38 -4.64
N TYR A 55 -13.02 -3.49 -4.02
CA TYR A 55 -14.31 -3.46 -4.71
C TYR A 55 -14.63 -2.08 -5.31
N GLU A 56 -14.29 -0.99 -4.64
CA GLU A 56 -14.43 0.37 -5.18
C GLU A 56 -13.54 0.57 -6.41
N SER A 57 -12.30 0.06 -6.36
CA SER A 57 -11.38 0.09 -7.51
C SER A 57 -11.89 -0.75 -8.67
N ALA A 58 -12.38 -1.96 -8.41
CA ALA A 58 -12.98 -2.85 -9.42
C ALA A 58 -14.22 -2.22 -10.05
N HIS A 59 -15.11 -1.65 -9.23
CA HIS A 59 -16.31 -0.95 -9.72
C HIS A 59 -15.97 0.21 -10.66
N SER A 60 -14.92 0.97 -10.35
CA SER A 60 -14.47 2.11 -11.17
C SER A 60 -14.05 1.72 -12.59
N ILE A 61 -13.61 0.48 -12.79
CA ILE A 61 -13.21 -0.06 -14.11
C ILE A 61 -14.22 -1.08 -14.65
N MET A 62 -15.42 -1.15 -14.07
CA MET A 62 -16.47 -2.12 -14.44
C MET A 62 -15.97 -3.57 -14.41
N LEU A 63 -15.18 -3.94 -13.39
CA LEU A 63 -14.69 -5.29 -13.14
C LEU A 63 -15.54 -5.92 -12.04
N GLU A 64 -16.25 -6.98 -12.34
CA GLU A 64 -17.01 -7.74 -11.36
C GLU A 64 -16.11 -8.80 -10.71
N ILE A 65 -15.99 -8.74 -9.38
CA ILE A 65 -15.27 -9.74 -8.60
C ILE A 65 -16.20 -10.92 -8.38
N PRO A 66 -15.80 -12.19 -8.71
CA PRO A 66 -16.71 -13.34 -8.69
C PRO A 66 -16.99 -13.90 -7.28
N PHE A 67 -16.70 -13.13 -6.25
CA PHE A 67 -16.94 -13.44 -4.83
C PHE A 67 -17.64 -12.27 -4.16
N THR A 68 -18.37 -12.52 -3.08
CA THR A 68 -18.79 -11.47 -2.15
C THR A 68 -17.59 -10.97 -1.33
N LYS A 69 -17.74 -9.84 -0.64
CA LYS A 69 -16.67 -9.31 0.23
C LYS A 69 -16.35 -10.28 1.36
N GLU A 70 -17.37 -10.93 1.89
CA GLU A 70 -17.29 -11.92 2.95
C GLU A 70 -16.53 -13.15 2.49
N GLU A 71 -16.92 -13.72 1.34
CA GLU A 71 -16.23 -14.89 0.74
C GLU A 71 -14.76 -14.60 0.44
N LEU A 72 -14.45 -13.42 -0.12
CA LEU A 72 -13.06 -13.06 -0.42
C LEU A 72 -12.24 -12.87 0.87
N SER A 73 -12.83 -12.33 1.93
CA SER A 73 -12.19 -12.21 3.24
C SER A 73 -11.90 -13.58 3.84
N GLU A 74 -12.85 -14.53 3.75
CA GLU A 74 -12.66 -15.92 4.20
C GLU A 74 -11.54 -16.62 3.42
N LEU A 75 -11.48 -16.45 2.11
CA LEU A 75 -10.41 -17.01 1.26
C LEU A 75 -9.02 -16.45 1.61
N ILE A 76 -8.93 -15.17 1.99
CA ILE A 76 -7.69 -14.58 2.49
C ILE A 76 -7.28 -15.25 3.80
N VAL A 77 -8.20 -15.39 4.74
CA VAL A 77 -7.95 -16.06 6.03
C VAL A 77 -7.55 -17.52 5.81
N GLU A 78 -8.22 -18.23 4.91
CA GLU A 78 -7.88 -19.62 4.59
C GLU A 78 -6.49 -19.74 3.94
N THR A 79 -6.12 -18.80 3.05
CA THR A 79 -4.77 -18.74 2.46
C THR A 79 -3.70 -18.62 3.54
N LEU A 80 -3.94 -17.79 4.56
CA LEU A 80 -3.01 -17.61 5.68
C LEU A 80 -2.91 -18.87 6.55
N LYS A 81 -4.05 -19.50 6.86
CA LYS A 81 -4.11 -20.76 7.63
C LYS A 81 -3.37 -21.88 6.93
N LYS A 82 -3.59 -22.04 5.61
CA LYS A 82 -2.91 -23.09 4.81
C LYS A 82 -1.39 -22.94 4.76
N ASN A 83 -0.90 -21.69 4.89
CA ASN A 83 0.53 -21.38 4.91
C ASN A 83 1.10 -21.29 6.34
N GLU A 84 0.26 -21.43 7.38
CA GLU A 84 0.66 -21.39 8.79
C GLU A 84 1.43 -20.13 9.18
N PHE A 85 1.06 -18.98 8.59
CA PHE A 85 1.70 -17.71 8.90
C PHE A 85 1.11 -17.06 10.16
N ASN A 86 1.98 -16.42 10.95
CA ASN A 86 1.60 -15.48 12.02
C ASN A 86 1.81 -14.03 11.60
N ASP A 87 2.80 -13.79 10.74
CA ASP A 87 3.10 -12.51 10.13
C ASP A 87 3.24 -12.70 8.63
N ALA A 88 2.51 -11.94 7.84
CA ALA A 88 2.54 -12.05 6.39
C ALA A 88 2.17 -10.75 5.68
N TYR A 89 2.67 -10.59 4.49
CA TYR A 89 2.14 -9.67 3.49
C TYR A 89 1.26 -10.45 2.52
N ILE A 90 0.06 -9.96 2.31
CA ILE A 90 -0.94 -10.58 1.44
C ILE A 90 -1.10 -9.69 0.20
N ARG A 91 -0.96 -10.29 -0.97
CA ARG A 91 -1.27 -9.69 -2.27
C ARG A 91 -2.54 -10.32 -2.80
N VAL A 92 -3.59 -9.51 -2.93
CA VAL A 92 -4.82 -9.90 -3.64
C VAL A 92 -4.80 -9.23 -4.99
N VAL A 93 -4.96 -9.99 -6.06
CA VAL A 93 -5.05 -9.49 -7.45
C VAL A 93 -6.37 -9.96 -8.04
N VAL A 94 -7.08 -9.05 -8.69
CA VAL A 94 -8.23 -9.40 -9.53
C VAL A 94 -7.93 -8.86 -10.92
N SER A 95 -7.72 -9.75 -11.89
CA SER A 95 -7.54 -9.42 -13.29
C SER A 95 -8.87 -9.49 -14.03
N ARG A 96 -8.96 -8.81 -15.18
CA ARG A 96 -10.12 -8.94 -16.08
C ARG A 96 -10.34 -10.39 -16.54
N GLY A 97 -9.30 -11.20 -16.54
CA GLY A 97 -9.31 -12.57 -17.03
C GLY A 97 -8.99 -12.70 -18.53
N VAL A 98 -9.20 -13.89 -19.04
CA VAL A 98 -8.86 -14.25 -20.41
C VAL A 98 -9.90 -13.70 -21.39
N GLY A 99 -9.40 -13.05 -22.46
CA GLY A 99 -10.21 -12.53 -23.56
C GLY A 99 -9.50 -12.66 -24.91
N ASP A 100 -9.97 -11.93 -25.90
CA ASP A 100 -9.27 -11.78 -27.19
C ASP A 100 -8.14 -10.73 -27.09
N LEU A 101 -7.46 -10.43 -28.20
CA LEU A 101 -6.42 -9.40 -28.26
C LEU A 101 -6.99 -7.98 -28.42
N GLY A 102 -8.31 -7.81 -28.42
CA GLY A 102 -8.95 -6.51 -28.48
C GLY A 102 -8.97 -5.83 -27.10
N LEU A 103 -9.16 -4.50 -27.09
CA LEU A 103 -9.21 -3.73 -25.85
C LEU A 103 -10.57 -3.77 -25.14
N SER A 104 -11.59 -4.43 -25.73
CA SER A 104 -12.91 -4.50 -25.12
C SER A 104 -12.90 -5.39 -23.89
N PRO A 105 -13.22 -4.88 -22.68
CA PRO A 105 -13.28 -5.71 -21.49
C PRO A 105 -14.46 -6.70 -21.51
N PHE A 106 -15.43 -6.49 -22.40
CA PHE A 106 -16.65 -7.30 -22.50
C PHE A 106 -16.45 -8.63 -23.23
N THR A 107 -15.25 -8.88 -23.77
CA THR A 107 -14.86 -10.19 -24.33
C THR A 107 -14.26 -11.12 -23.26
N CYS A 108 -14.00 -10.60 -22.05
CA CYS A 108 -13.51 -11.36 -20.91
C CYS A 108 -14.67 -11.74 -19.99
N HIS A 109 -14.93 -13.04 -19.83
CA HIS A 109 -16.11 -13.53 -19.10
C HIS A 109 -15.80 -14.09 -17.71
N ASN A 110 -14.54 -14.37 -17.42
CA ASN A 110 -14.11 -15.02 -16.18
C ASN A 110 -12.94 -14.25 -15.55
N PRO A 111 -13.21 -13.30 -14.66
CA PRO A 111 -12.15 -12.58 -13.93
C PRO A 111 -11.24 -13.53 -13.17
N GLY A 112 -9.93 -13.27 -13.23
CA GLY A 112 -8.94 -14.04 -12.47
C GLY A 112 -8.79 -13.48 -11.06
N VAL A 113 -8.81 -14.35 -10.03
CA VAL A 113 -8.57 -13.96 -8.64
C VAL A 113 -7.37 -14.70 -8.08
N ILE A 114 -6.40 -13.97 -7.54
CA ILE A 114 -5.16 -14.53 -7.01
C ILE A 114 -4.93 -13.98 -5.61
N ILE A 115 -4.67 -14.88 -4.64
CA ILE A 115 -4.27 -14.48 -3.28
C ILE A 115 -2.93 -15.13 -2.96
N ILE A 116 -1.91 -14.30 -2.76
CA ILE A 116 -0.55 -14.71 -2.39
C ILE A 116 -0.29 -14.22 -0.97
N ALA A 117 0.27 -15.08 -0.12
CA ALA A 117 0.75 -14.68 1.20
C ALA A 117 2.24 -15.05 1.32
N GLU A 118 3.07 -14.08 1.72
CA GLU A 118 4.52 -14.29 1.92
C GLU A 118 5.04 -13.43 3.09
N PRO A 119 6.10 -13.85 3.78
CA PRO A 119 6.81 -12.95 4.68
C PRO A 119 7.38 -11.77 3.90
N LEU A 120 7.18 -10.55 4.39
CA LEU A 120 7.74 -9.33 3.80
C LEU A 120 8.15 -8.36 4.89
N ALA A 121 9.38 -7.85 4.78
CA ALA A 121 9.83 -6.63 5.45
C ALA A 121 10.33 -5.68 4.36
N LEU A 122 9.69 -4.49 4.23
CA LEU A 122 10.08 -3.52 3.20
C LEU A 122 11.41 -2.85 3.54
N PHE A 123 11.57 -2.46 4.80
CA PHE A 123 12.79 -1.83 5.30
C PHE A 123 13.40 -2.65 6.44
N PRO A 124 14.75 -2.69 6.55
CA PRO A 124 15.44 -3.21 7.72
C PRO A 124 15.01 -2.46 9.00
N LYS A 125 15.03 -3.15 10.15
CA LYS A 125 14.59 -2.58 11.43
C LYS A 125 15.34 -1.30 11.81
N GLU A 126 16.61 -1.24 11.47
CA GLU A 126 17.50 -0.11 11.74
C GLU A 126 17.00 1.19 11.10
N LEU A 127 16.34 1.11 9.93
CA LEU A 127 15.82 2.29 9.25
C LEU A 127 14.60 2.90 9.94
N TYR A 128 13.89 2.16 10.79
CA TYR A 128 12.85 2.74 11.64
C TYR A 128 13.42 3.55 12.81
N GLU A 129 14.68 3.30 13.19
CA GLU A 129 15.40 4.03 14.23
C GLU A 129 16.17 5.21 13.67
N THR A 130 16.72 5.09 12.45
CA THR A 130 17.59 6.11 11.84
C THR A 130 16.90 6.97 10.79
N GLY A 131 15.79 6.52 10.26
CA GLY A 131 15.08 7.15 9.14
C GLY A 131 15.69 6.84 7.78
N ILE A 132 15.03 7.30 6.72
CA ILE A 132 15.43 7.10 5.32
C ILE A 132 15.74 8.41 4.62
N GLU A 133 16.50 8.31 3.52
CA GLU A 133 16.69 9.39 2.56
C GLU A 133 15.76 9.20 1.37
N VAL A 134 15.13 10.28 0.92
CA VAL A 134 14.27 10.28 -0.26
C VAL A 134 14.68 11.37 -1.25
N VAL A 135 14.24 11.23 -2.48
CA VAL A 135 14.53 12.20 -3.55
C VAL A 135 13.24 12.60 -4.26
N SER A 136 13.09 13.87 -4.58
CA SER A 136 12.02 14.29 -5.49
C SER A 136 12.42 13.98 -6.92
N VAL A 137 11.46 13.48 -7.72
CA VAL A 137 11.73 13.00 -9.07
C VAL A 137 11.01 13.84 -10.13
N PRO A 138 11.54 13.91 -11.38
CA PRO A 138 10.88 14.63 -12.47
C PRO A 138 9.58 13.96 -12.93
N SER A 139 9.49 12.63 -12.90
CA SER A 139 8.27 11.92 -13.26
C SER A 139 7.09 12.38 -12.41
N ARG A 140 6.01 12.77 -13.09
CA ARG A 140 4.81 13.28 -12.44
C ARG A 140 3.83 12.16 -12.14
N ARG A 141 3.06 12.34 -11.07
CA ARG A 141 1.95 11.47 -10.74
C ARG A 141 0.86 11.57 -11.81
N ASN A 142 0.22 10.45 -12.13
CA ASN A 142 -0.92 10.43 -13.03
C ASN A 142 -1.98 11.44 -12.59
N ARG A 143 -2.52 12.18 -13.55
CA ARG A 143 -3.65 13.08 -13.30
C ARG A 143 -4.90 12.27 -12.99
N SER A 144 -5.68 12.77 -12.03
CA SER A 144 -6.90 12.08 -11.58
C SER A 144 -8.00 11.99 -12.65
N ASP A 145 -7.93 12.84 -13.69
CA ASP A 145 -8.84 12.86 -14.81
C ASP A 145 -8.41 11.97 -15.99
N VAL A 146 -7.23 11.33 -15.90
CA VAL A 146 -6.71 10.39 -16.92
C VAL A 146 -6.80 8.95 -16.42
N LEU A 147 -6.03 8.62 -15.40
CA LEU A 147 -6.08 7.36 -14.67
C LEU A 147 -5.96 7.69 -13.19
N SER A 148 -7.10 7.71 -12.51
CA SER A 148 -7.15 8.16 -11.12
C SER A 148 -6.27 7.28 -10.21
N PRO A 149 -5.32 7.88 -9.46
CA PRO A 149 -4.52 7.15 -8.47
C PRO A 149 -5.33 6.54 -7.32
N LYS A 150 -6.58 6.97 -7.11
CA LYS A 150 -7.50 6.35 -6.14
C LYS A 150 -7.92 4.95 -6.55
N VAL A 151 -7.92 4.65 -7.86
CA VAL A 151 -8.13 3.29 -8.38
C VAL A 151 -6.83 2.52 -8.26
N LYS A 152 -6.78 1.54 -7.36
CA LYS A 152 -5.60 0.71 -7.16
C LYS A 152 -5.52 -0.39 -8.22
N SER A 153 -5.27 0.06 -9.48
CA SER A 153 -5.21 -0.80 -10.67
C SER A 153 -3.85 -1.47 -10.83
N LEU A 154 -3.76 -2.45 -11.72
CA LEU A 154 -2.50 -3.10 -12.09
C LEU A 154 -1.56 -2.20 -12.92
N ASN A 155 -1.98 -0.98 -13.28
CA ASN A 155 -1.18 -0.02 -14.05
C ASN A 155 -0.19 0.74 -13.15
N TYR A 156 0.84 0.05 -12.67
CA TYR A 156 1.85 0.60 -11.76
C TYR A 156 3.12 1.09 -12.43
N LEU A 157 3.13 1.21 -13.77
CA LEU A 157 4.34 1.61 -14.50
C LEU A 157 4.81 3.02 -14.10
N ASN A 158 3.89 3.97 -13.85
CA ASN A 158 4.25 5.31 -13.34
C ASN A 158 5.03 5.21 -12.00
N ASN A 159 4.57 4.38 -11.08
CA ASN A 159 5.23 4.14 -9.79
C ASN A 159 6.59 3.43 -9.96
N ILE A 160 6.69 2.48 -10.91
CA ILE A 160 7.95 1.77 -11.23
C ILE A 160 8.98 2.73 -11.80
N LEU A 161 8.61 3.62 -12.74
CA LEU A 161 9.51 4.63 -13.30
C LEU A 161 10.08 5.54 -12.20
N VAL A 162 9.23 5.99 -11.30
CA VAL A 162 9.62 6.79 -10.13
C VAL A 162 10.58 6.03 -9.22
N LYS A 163 10.34 4.74 -8.99
CA LYS A 163 11.24 3.89 -8.19
C LYS A 163 12.60 3.68 -8.85
N ILE A 164 12.62 3.60 -10.19
CA ILE A 164 13.89 3.56 -10.96
C ILE A 164 14.66 4.86 -10.75
N GLU A 165 14.02 6.03 -10.86
CA GLU A 165 14.67 7.31 -10.64
C GLU A 165 15.25 7.44 -9.22
N ALA A 166 14.50 7.03 -8.18
CA ALA A 166 14.99 6.98 -6.80
C ALA A 166 16.22 6.07 -6.66
N SER A 167 16.16 4.87 -7.23
CA SER A 167 17.23 3.88 -7.17
C SER A 167 18.50 4.40 -7.87
N LEU A 168 18.37 5.05 -9.03
CA LEU A 168 19.51 5.66 -9.74
C LEU A 168 20.11 6.82 -8.96
N ALA A 169 19.32 7.53 -8.15
CA ALA A 169 19.80 8.58 -7.25
C ALA A 169 20.37 8.03 -5.93
N GLY A 170 20.35 6.72 -5.70
CA GLY A 170 20.81 6.07 -4.46
C GLY A 170 19.89 6.31 -3.26
N ALA A 171 18.64 6.77 -3.49
CA ALA A 171 17.68 7.03 -2.44
C ALA A 171 16.79 5.79 -2.15
N SER A 172 16.32 5.69 -0.91
CA SER A 172 15.46 4.59 -0.47
C SER A 172 14.05 4.67 -1.08
N GLU A 173 13.54 5.90 -1.29
CA GLU A 173 12.21 6.17 -1.82
C GLU A 173 12.20 7.52 -2.56
N ALA A 174 11.12 7.77 -3.33
CA ALA A 174 10.92 9.01 -4.06
C ALA A 174 9.71 9.79 -3.56
N LEU A 175 9.71 11.10 -3.82
CA LEU A 175 8.53 11.95 -3.73
C LEU A 175 8.07 12.35 -5.13
N MET A 176 6.84 12.02 -5.47
CA MET A 176 6.18 12.44 -6.69
C MET A 176 5.42 13.73 -6.50
N MET A 177 5.48 14.58 -7.51
CA MET A 177 4.62 15.75 -7.64
C MET A 177 3.55 15.51 -8.70
N ASN A 178 2.41 16.17 -8.55
CA ASN A 178 1.43 16.25 -9.61
C ASN A 178 1.86 17.25 -10.71
N ASP A 179 1.03 17.44 -11.74
CA ASP A 179 1.28 18.37 -12.85
C ASP A 179 1.30 19.84 -12.43
N GLN A 180 0.69 20.19 -11.30
CA GLN A 180 0.71 21.54 -10.70
C GLN A 180 1.93 21.81 -9.81
N GLY A 181 2.78 20.80 -9.56
CA GLY A 181 3.97 20.93 -8.73
C GLY A 181 3.73 20.71 -7.24
N TYR A 182 2.54 20.30 -6.83
CA TYR A 182 2.26 19.87 -5.46
C TYR A 182 2.78 18.45 -5.22
N ILE A 183 3.31 18.19 -4.04
CA ILE A 183 3.67 16.85 -3.59
C ILE A 183 2.39 16.00 -3.52
N ALA A 184 2.43 14.81 -4.12
CA ALA A 184 1.31 13.88 -4.14
C ALA A 184 1.53 12.71 -3.16
N GLU A 185 2.53 11.89 -3.41
CA GLU A 185 2.84 10.68 -2.61
C GLU A 185 4.25 10.17 -2.94
N GLY A 186 4.69 9.08 -2.30
CA GLY A 186 5.87 8.32 -2.68
C GLY A 186 5.61 7.36 -3.84
N SER A 187 6.58 6.47 -4.18
CA SER A 187 6.37 5.46 -5.22
C SER A 187 5.36 4.38 -4.81
N GLY A 188 5.23 4.11 -3.52
CA GLY A 188 4.28 3.13 -2.96
C GLY A 188 3.69 3.54 -1.62
N ASP A 189 3.95 4.77 -1.16
CA ASP A 189 3.67 5.25 0.18
C ASP A 189 3.05 6.65 0.14
N ASN A 190 2.20 6.98 1.12
CA ASN A 190 1.73 8.34 1.32
C ASN A 190 2.76 9.16 2.13
N VAL A 191 2.74 10.48 1.97
CA VAL A 191 3.66 11.39 2.63
C VAL A 191 2.94 12.31 3.60
N PHE A 192 3.61 12.59 4.72
CA PHE A 192 3.20 13.55 5.74
C PHE A 192 4.36 14.49 6.04
N ILE A 193 4.04 15.73 6.36
CA ILE A 193 4.98 16.72 6.92
C ILE A 193 4.44 17.22 8.26
N VAL A 194 5.35 17.57 9.16
CA VAL A 194 5.04 18.28 10.41
C VAL A 194 5.73 19.63 10.35
N LYS A 195 4.97 20.70 10.59
CA LYS A 195 5.50 22.05 10.66
C LYS A 195 4.77 22.84 11.72
N ASP A 196 5.52 23.45 12.64
CA ASP A 196 4.99 24.25 13.74
C ASP A 196 3.87 23.53 14.54
N GLY A 197 4.05 22.21 14.75
CA GLY A 197 3.10 21.35 15.46
C GLY A 197 1.87 20.92 14.65
N ILE A 198 1.76 21.30 13.38
CA ILE A 198 0.66 20.91 12.49
C ILE A 198 1.14 19.79 11.56
N ILE A 199 0.39 18.70 11.52
CA ILE A 199 0.62 17.59 10.59
C ILE A 199 -0.17 17.86 9.30
N LYS A 200 0.47 17.71 8.13
CA LYS A 200 -0.20 17.81 6.84
C LYS A 200 0.06 16.60 5.98
N THR A 201 -0.95 16.18 5.22
CA THR A 201 -0.84 15.15 4.17
C THR A 201 -1.62 15.58 2.94
N PRO A 202 -1.18 15.25 1.73
CA PRO A 202 -1.90 15.61 0.52
C PRO A 202 -3.29 14.99 0.47
N PRO A 203 -4.31 15.74 0.03
CA PRO A 203 -5.64 15.19 -0.22
C PRO A 203 -5.64 14.29 -1.45
N GLY A 204 -6.50 13.26 -1.47
CA GLY A 204 -6.52 12.26 -2.55
C GLY A 204 -6.85 12.84 -3.94
N TYR A 205 -7.55 13.99 -4.04
CA TYR A 205 -7.92 14.58 -5.31
C TYR A 205 -6.74 15.17 -6.11
N ILE A 206 -5.60 15.43 -5.48
CA ILE A 206 -4.41 15.95 -6.18
C ILE A 206 -3.58 14.84 -6.87
N GLY A 207 -3.97 13.58 -6.72
CA GLY A 207 -3.30 12.45 -7.33
C GLY A 207 -2.65 11.49 -6.32
N ALA A 208 -3.06 11.48 -5.06
CA ALA A 208 -2.62 10.51 -4.08
C ALA A 208 -3.62 9.35 -3.93
N LEU A 209 -3.12 8.14 -3.67
CA LEU A 209 -3.94 7.04 -3.20
C LEU A 209 -4.39 7.33 -1.75
N GLU A 210 -5.67 7.10 -1.47
CA GLU A 210 -6.17 7.14 -0.09
C GLU A 210 -5.75 5.86 0.65
N GLY A 211 -4.51 5.86 1.18
CA GLY A 211 -3.90 4.71 1.83
C GLY A 211 -4.62 4.31 3.12
N ILE A 212 -4.77 2.99 3.37
CA ILE A 212 -5.37 2.50 4.62
C ILE A 212 -4.49 2.92 5.81
N THR A 213 -3.18 2.71 5.73
CA THR A 213 -2.24 3.19 6.76
C THR A 213 -2.31 4.71 6.93
N ARG A 214 -2.38 5.49 5.83
CA ARG A 214 -2.58 6.94 5.88
C ARG A 214 -3.82 7.31 6.70
N ASN A 215 -4.95 6.67 6.44
CA ASN A 215 -6.20 6.97 7.14
C ASN A 215 -6.11 6.62 8.63
N VAL A 216 -5.49 5.48 8.97
CA VAL A 216 -5.21 5.10 10.36
C VAL A 216 -4.32 6.14 11.06
N ILE A 217 -3.30 6.67 10.39
CA ILE A 217 -2.45 7.72 10.97
C ILE A 217 -3.23 9.02 11.18
N ILE A 218 -4.16 9.38 10.29
CA ILE A 218 -5.05 10.52 10.49
C ILE A 218 -5.96 10.30 11.72
N GLU A 219 -6.52 9.09 11.87
CA GLU A 219 -7.34 8.71 13.03
C GLU A 219 -6.53 8.80 14.35
N LEU A 220 -5.34 8.19 14.36
CA LEU A 220 -4.46 8.19 15.53
C LEU A 220 -3.97 9.58 15.91
N ALA A 221 -3.61 10.41 14.93
CA ALA A 221 -3.20 11.79 15.18
C ALA A 221 -4.33 12.60 15.86
N LYS A 222 -5.55 12.47 15.37
CA LYS A 222 -6.73 13.12 15.98
C LYS A 222 -6.98 12.59 17.40
N GLN A 223 -6.89 11.29 17.63
CA GLN A 223 -7.07 10.66 18.95
C GLN A 223 -6.01 11.13 19.95
N GLN A 224 -4.78 11.37 19.48
CA GLN A 224 -3.67 11.87 20.30
C GLN A 224 -3.66 13.41 20.46
N GLY A 225 -4.65 14.11 19.88
CA GLY A 225 -4.80 15.56 20.03
C GLY A 225 -3.93 16.39 19.10
N PHE A 226 -3.34 15.81 18.07
CA PHE A 226 -2.59 16.57 17.06
C PHE A 226 -3.54 17.32 16.09
N ASP A 227 -3.15 18.54 15.69
CA ASP A 227 -3.76 19.23 14.56
C ASP A 227 -3.27 18.58 13.26
N ILE A 228 -4.16 17.86 12.58
CA ILE A 228 -3.86 17.19 11.32
C ILE A 228 -4.80 17.68 10.22
N ARG A 229 -4.23 17.99 9.06
CA ARG A 229 -4.95 18.58 7.92
C ARG A 229 -4.62 17.85 6.63
N GLU A 230 -5.63 17.63 5.82
CA GLU A 230 -5.46 17.29 4.43
C GLU A 230 -5.29 18.60 3.63
N ASP A 231 -4.07 18.91 3.25
CA ASP A 231 -3.70 20.18 2.61
C ASP A 231 -2.61 19.96 1.57
N VAL A 232 -2.60 20.80 0.54
CA VAL A 232 -1.57 20.74 -0.51
C VAL A 232 -0.31 21.45 -0.03
N PHE A 233 0.85 20.93 -0.44
CA PHE A 233 2.14 21.54 -0.15
C PHE A 233 3.14 21.25 -1.27
N THR A 234 4.20 22.02 -1.31
CA THR A 234 5.25 21.99 -2.32
C THR A 234 6.54 21.39 -1.78
N ARG A 235 7.57 21.24 -2.62
CA ARG A 235 8.91 20.84 -2.17
C ARG A 235 9.49 21.80 -1.15
N HIS A 236 9.17 23.10 -1.24
CA HIS A 236 9.66 24.08 -0.26
C HIS A 236 9.16 23.72 1.15
N ASP A 237 7.88 23.38 1.27
CA ASP A 237 7.27 23.02 2.56
C ASP A 237 7.90 21.74 3.13
N VAL A 238 8.21 20.77 2.25
CA VAL A 238 8.94 19.55 2.65
C VAL A 238 10.35 19.88 3.16
N TYR A 239 11.10 20.74 2.45
CA TYR A 239 12.47 21.10 2.85
C TYR A 239 12.56 21.88 4.15
N THR A 240 11.51 22.61 4.49
CA THR A 240 11.43 23.45 5.69
C THR A 240 10.61 22.82 6.81
N ALA A 241 10.11 21.61 6.61
CA ALA A 241 9.38 20.85 7.62
C ALA A 241 10.26 20.50 8.82
N ASP A 242 9.65 20.42 10.00
CA ASP A 242 10.32 19.97 11.22
C ASP A 242 10.48 18.45 11.21
N GLU A 243 9.46 17.71 10.67
CA GLU A 243 9.50 16.28 10.43
C GLU A 243 8.85 15.94 9.09
N VAL A 244 9.31 14.86 8.46
CA VAL A 244 8.67 14.24 7.28
C VAL A 244 8.61 12.74 7.54
N PHE A 245 7.52 12.09 7.18
CA PHE A 245 7.41 10.65 7.25
C PHE A 245 6.53 10.08 6.13
N LEU A 246 6.76 8.82 5.81
CA LEU A 246 5.96 8.07 4.84
C LEU A 246 5.12 7.01 5.55
N THR A 247 4.00 6.65 4.91
CA THR A 247 3.10 5.62 5.42
C THR A 247 2.65 4.66 4.32
N GLY A 248 2.66 3.38 4.61
CA GLY A 248 2.18 2.35 3.67
C GLY A 248 1.98 1.01 4.37
N THR A 249 1.24 0.11 3.76
CA THR A 249 0.97 -1.22 4.33
C THR A 249 2.27 -2.00 4.58
N ALA A 250 3.25 -1.89 3.67
CA ALA A 250 4.55 -2.55 3.82
C ALA A 250 5.54 -1.69 4.61
N ALA A 251 5.49 -0.36 4.46
CA ALA A 251 6.39 0.60 5.11
C ALA A 251 6.02 0.93 6.56
N GLU A 252 4.78 0.65 6.99
CA GLU A 252 4.24 1.12 8.28
C GLU A 252 4.26 2.65 8.36
N VAL A 253 5.01 3.21 9.30
CA VAL A 253 5.35 4.62 9.43
C VAL A 253 6.86 4.73 9.49
N ILE A 254 7.47 5.40 8.50
CA ILE A 254 8.92 5.54 8.45
C ILE A 254 9.33 7.01 8.32
N ALA A 255 10.25 7.43 9.19
CA ALA A 255 10.77 8.80 9.18
C ALA A 255 11.63 9.06 7.94
N VAL A 256 11.46 10.24 7.35
CA VAL A 256 12.33 10.77 6.30
C VAL A 256 13.22 11.83 6.91
N VAL A 257 14.51 11.56 6.97
CA VAL A 257 15.49 12.44 7.64
C VAL A 257 16.28 13.31 6.66
N LYS A 258 16.14 13.04 5.34
CA LYS A 258 16.82 13.80 4.30
C LYS A 258 16.02 13.76 2.99
N VAL A 259 15.88 14.91 2.34
CA VAL A 259 15.18 15.06 1.05
C VAL A 259 16.07 15.87 0.10
N ASP A 260 16.36 15.35 -1.09
CA ASP A 260 17.19 16.01 -2.11
C ASP A 260 18.53 16.54 -1.53
N GLY A 261 19.17 15.75 -0.69
CA GLY A 261 20.43 16.11 -0.03
C GLY A 261 20.30 17.06 1.18
N ARG A 262 19.08 17.55 1.51
CA ARG A 262 18.81 18.47 2.63
C ARG A 262 18.34 17.68 3.85
N LYS A 263 18.94 17.93 5.01
CA LYS A 263 18.43 17.40 6.28
C LYS A 263 17.06 17.98 6.56
N ILE A 264 16.17 17.15 7.07
CA ILE A 264 14.87 17.53 7.62
C ILE A 264 15.05 17.68 9.14
N GLY A 265 14.61 18.79 9.70
CA GLY A 265 14.84 19.09 11.12
C GLY A 265 16.33 19.00 11.48
N ASP A 266 16.63 18.19 12.47
CA ASP A 266 18.02 17.90 12.90
C ASP A 266 18.66 16.70 12.15
N GLY A 267 17.91 16.06 11.26
CA GLY A 267 18.33 14.88 10.51
C GLY A 267 18.14 13.55 11.26
N GLN A 268 17.24 13.56 12.24
CA GLN A 268 16.84 12.37 13.00
C GLN A 268 15.31 12.18 12.93
N PRO A 269 14.78 10.97 13.18
CA PRO A 269 13.34 10.77 13.32
C PRO A 269 12.75 11.64 14.43
N GLY A 270 11.73 12.42 14.08
CA GLY A 270 11.11 13.37 15.01
C GLY A 270 10.14 12.69 16.00
N GLU A 271 9.76 13.43 17.03
CA GLU A 271 8.95 12.91 18.14
C GLU A 271 7.51 12.60 17.73
N VAL A 272 6.90 13.40 16.84
CA VAL A 272 5.55 13.16 16.33
C VAL A 272 5.52 11.85 15.53
N THR A 273 6.51 11.65 14.67
CA THR A 273 6.66 10.42 13.88
C THR A 273 6.80 9.19 14.78
N LYS A 274 7.63 9.26 15.83
CA LYS A 274 7.81 8.15 16.80
C LYS A 274 6.54 7.83 17.58
N GLN A 275 5.80 8.86 17.99
CA GLN A 275 4.52 8.68 18.70
C GLN A 275 3.49 8.01 17.79
N LEU A 276 3.37 8.45 16.54
CA LEU A 276 2.44 7.86 15.56
C LEU A 276 2.84 6.43 15.20
N LEU A 277 4.13 6.14 15.02
CA LEU A 277 4.62 4.77 14.80
C LEU A 277 4.27 3.85 15.98
N THR A 278 4.47 4.34 17.20
CA THR A 278 4.12 3.58 18.42
C THR A 278 2.61 3.33 18.49
N GLY A 279 1.79 4.36 18.23
CA GLY A 279 0.34 4.23 18.16
C GLY A 279 -0.10 3.23 17.11
N PHE A 280 0.49 3.30 15.91
CA PHE A 280 0.23 2.35 14.82
C PHE A 280 0.56 0.91 15.21
N ARG A 281 1.75 0.66 15.78
CA ARG A 281 2.16 -0.67 16.22
C ARG A 281 1.29 -1.25 17.32
N ASN A 282 0.70 -0.41 18.16
CA ASN A 282 -0.30 -0.82 19.15
C ASN A 282 -1.66 -1.15 18.52
N ALA A 283 -2.03 -0.51 17.42
CA ALA A 283 -3.30 -0.72 16.72
C ALA A 283 -3.29 -2.00 15.87
N VAL A 284 -2.19 -2.32 15.18
CA VAL A 284 -2.13 -3.43 14.21
C VAL A 284 -2.39 -4.81 14.79
N THR A 285 -2.21 -5.01 16.09
CA THR A 285 -2.49 -6.28 16.76
C THR A 285 -3.92 -6.37 17.34
N LYS A 286 -4.65 -5.25 17.37
CA LYS A 286 -5.96 -5.14 18.03
C LYS A 286 -7.09 -4.94 17.03
N ASP A 287 -6.85 -4.19 15.97
CA ASP A 287 -7.84 -3.75 15.00
C ASP A 287 -7.70 -4.57 13.72
N GLY A 288 -8.67 -5.47 13.46
CA GLY A 288 -8.66 -6.32 12.27
C GLY A 288 -9.31 -7.68 12.49
N THR A 289 -9.03 -8.60 11.57
CA THR A 289 -9.61 -9.95 11.54
C THR A 289 -8.62 -10.98 12.07
N LYS A 290 -9.00 -11.71 13.12
CA LYS A 290 -8.20 -12.80 13.67
C LYS A 290 -8.24 -14.01 12.75
N VAL A 291 -7.06 -14.54 12.42
CA VAL A 291 -6.89 -15.75 11.61
C VAL A 291 -7.03 -17.01 12.44
N TYR A 292 -6.53 -16.98 13.67
CA TYR A 292 -6.55 -18.11 14.60
C TYR A 292 -7.40 -17.79 15.83
N GLU A 293 -8.13 -18.79 16.34
CA GLU A 293 -8.82 -18.67 17.63
C GLU A 293 -7.79 -18.63 18.77
N GLU A 294 -8.10 -17.95 19.87
CA GLU A 294 -7.16 -17.72 21.00
C GLU A 294 -6.61 -19.01 21.65
N SER A 295 -7.19 -20.17 21.35
CA SER A 295 -6.78 -21.48 21.93
C SER A 295 -5.48 -22.07 21.35
N HIS A 296 -4.85 -21.45 20.36
CA HIS A 296 -3.65 -22.01 19.70
C HIS A 296 -2.36 -21.20 19.87
N ILE A 297 -2.35 -20.21 20.77
CA ILE A 297 -1.10 -19.51 21.11
C ILE A 297 -0.40 -20.33 22.22
N GLN A 298 0.19 -21.47 21.87
CA GLN A 298 1.26 -22.03 22.68
C GLN A 298 2.54 -21.26 22.36
N VAL A 299 2.96 -20.47 23.33
CA VAL A 299 4.28 -19.83 23.36
C VAL A 299 5.34 -20.94 23.31
N SER A 300 6.08 -21.02 22.25
CA SER A 300 7.31 -21.82 22.12
C SER A 300 8.53 -20.87 22.13
#